data_ab52b8b231b3c9d682aa2e262ab27efb
#
_entry.id   ab52b8b231b3c9d682aa2e262ab27efb
#
_cell.length_a   1.000
_cell.length_b   1.000
_cell.length_c   1.000
_cell.angle_alpha   90.00
_cell.angle_beta   90.00
_cell.angle_gamma   90.00
#
_symmetry.space_group_name_H-M   'P 1'
#
loop_
_entity.id
_entity.type
_entity.pdbx_description
1 polymer ?
#
loop_
_entity_poly.entity_id
_entity_poly.type
_entity_poly.pdbx_seq_one_letter_code
_entity_poly.pdbx_strand_id
1 'polypeptide(L)'
;MKTKIFLALAVVSLGAYSCVSPKKLQEAENKYTQLNGAYAELQGKYRDAQDAVTKQKNDSDKLAAENRANQSKIDDLNKQIDFLKENNNVVLGQLKDMSVVTGAQAESIKKSLENIGAKDLYIQGLQSSMARKDSINMNLVMNLKGAIGDLSDEDINVKVDKGVVYVDISDKLLFKSGSFSISDKAKTVLGKVAKVLAAQPNIEFMVEGHTDTKQLLDNGSALEDNWDLSVKRATTVVRVLQETYGIDPKRMTAAGRGEYAPIAENDNAANRARNRRTRIVILPQLDQFFKLLEKK
;
A
#
# COMPACT_ATOMS: atom_id res chain seq x y z
N MET A 1 69.08 31.55 -46.36
CA MET A 1 67.74 32.13 -46.20
C MET A 1 66.63 31.29 -46.85
N LYS A 2 66.88 30.40 -47.79
CA LYS A 2 65.85 29.60 -48.51
C LYS A 2 65.26 28.40 -47.66
N THR A 3 66.05 27.86 -46.75
CA THR A 3 65.63 26.74 -45.91
C THR A 3 64.64 27.09 -44.74
N LYS A 4 64.71 28.36 -44.29
CA LYS A 4 63.79 28.85 -43.24
C LYS A 4 62.39 29.18 -43.76
N ILE A 5 62.25 29.48 -45.02
CA ILE A 5 60.99 29.82 -45.71
C ILE A 5 60.18 28.50 -45.94
N PHE A 6 60.88 27.42 -46.31
CA PHE A 6 60.22 26.12 -46.51
C PHE A 6 59.68 25.50 -45.19
N LEU A 7 60.36 25.73 -44.07
CA LEU A 7 59.89 25.25 -42.76
C LEU A 7 58.67 26.04 -42.27
N ALA A 8 58.58 27.33 -42.55
CA ALA A 8 57.46 28.18 -42.21
C ALA A 8 56.20 27.84 -43.05
N LEU A 9 56.39 27.50 -44.34
CA LEU A 9 55.23 27.07 -45.17
C LEU A 9 54.71 25.67 -44.79
N ALA A 10 55.57 24.75 -44.38
CA ALA A 10 55.17 23.43 -43.94
C ALA A 10 54.33 23.43 -42.56
N VAL A 11 54.66 24.39 -41.69
CA VAL A 11 53.90 24.54 -40.41
C VAL A 11 52.54 25.19 -40.67
N VAL A 12 52.42 26.08 -41.66
CA VAL A 12 51.10 26.68 -41.99
C VAL A 12 50.17 25.68 -42.72
N SER A 13 50.72 24.72 -43.48
CA SER A 13 49.91 23.72 -44.19
C SER A 13 49.38 22.58 -43.25
N LEU A 14 50.03 22.35 -42.13
CA LEU A 14 49.55 21.37 -41.13
C LEU A 14 48.42 21.92 -40.24
N GLY A 15 48.25 23.23 -40.17
CA GLY A 15 47.14 23.88 -39.42
C GLY A 15 45.79 23.89 -40.15
N ALA A 16 45.73 23.51 -41.44
CA ALA A 16 44.53 23.68 -42.25
C ALA A 16 43.66 22.43 -42.39
N TYR A 17 44.03 21.31 -41.77
CA TYR A 17 43.27 20.05 -41.88
C TYR A 17 42.37 19.74 -40.68
N SER A 18 42.14 20.68 -39.78
CA SER A 18 41.23 20.48 -38.66
C SER A 18 40.03 21.43 -38.70
N CYS A 19 39.33 21.48 -39.83
CA CYS A 19 38.05 22.16 -39.92
C CYS A 19 36.90 21.17 -39.66
N VAL A 20 36.61 20.93 -38.42
CA VAL A 20 35.28 20.44 -38.05
C VAL A 20 34.29 21.54 -38.47
N SER A 21 33.33 21.20 -39.32
CA SER A 21 32.28 22.14 -39.72
C SER A 21 31.64 22.76 -38.49
N PRO A 22 31.46 24.08 -38.40
CA PRO A 22 30.82 24.75 -37.25
C PRO A 22 29.49 24.11 -36.86
N LYS A 23 28.76 23.58 -37.85
CA LYS A 23 27.50 22.89 -37.68
C LYS A 23 27.66 21.56 -36.91
N LYS A 24 28.69 20.78 -37.19
CA LYS A 24 29.01 19.54 -36.46
C LYS A 24 29.51 19.83 -35.04
N LEU A 25 30.23 20.92 -34.82
CA LEU A 25 30.66 21.35 -33.50
C LEU A 25 29.42 21.70 -32.65
N GLN A 26 28.51 22.48 -33.21
CA GLN A 26 27.27 22.89 -32.52
C GLN A 26 26.33 21.71 -32.24
N GLU A 27 26.23 20.75 -33.16
CA GLU A 27 25.50 19.51 -32.92
C GLU A 27 26.13 18.67 -31.80
N ALA A 28 27.45 18.61 -31.73
CA ALA A 28 28.16 17.91 -30.66
C ALA A 28 28.00 18.61 -29.30
N GLU A 29 28.07 19.94 -29.26
CA GLU A 29 27.83 20.75 -28.06
C GLU A 29 26.38 20.60 -27.57
N ASN A 30 25.41 20.62 -28.45
CA ASN A 30 24.01 20.38 -28.09
C ASN A 30 23.78 18.97 -27.51
N LYS A 31 24.37 17.94 -28.15
CA LYS A 31 24.32 16.57 -27.63
C LYS A 31 25.00 16.42 -26.26
N TYR A 32 26.15 17.09 -26.09
CA TYR A 32 26.86 17.10 -24.82
C TYR A 32 26.02 17.77 -23.72
N THR A 33 25.40 18.90 -24.02
CA THR A 33 24.53 19.62 -23.09
C THR A 33 23.28 18.76 -22.70
N GLN A 34 22.67 18.12 -23.70
CA GLN A 34 21.55 17.21 -23.45
C GLN A 34 21.96 15.99 -22.59
N LEU A 35 23.11 15.39 -22.91
CA LEU A 35 23.63 14.25 -22.17
C LEU A 35 23.99 14.63 -20.72
N ASN A 36 24.61 15.80 -20.56
CA ASN A 36 24.96 16.31 -19.22
C ASN A 36 23.73 16.65 -18.39
N GLY A 37 22.68 17.18 -19.01
CA GLY A 37 21.36 17.37 -18.37
C GLY A 37 20.72 16.06 -17.96
N ALA A 38 20.68 15.08 -18.85
CA ALA A 38 20.15 13.74 -18.56
C ALA A 38 20.96 13.03 -17.45
N TYR A 39 22.28 13.21 -17.44
CA TYR A 39 23.15 12.66 -16.39
C TYR A 39 22.87 13.30 -15.03
N ALA A 40 22.70 14.62 -14.97
CA ALA A 40 22.36 15.32 -13.74
C ALA A 40 20.98 14.92 -13.21
N GLU A 41 19.98 14.74 -14.09
CA GLU A 41 18.67 14.25 -13.73
C GLU A 41 18.73 12.82 -13.18
N LEU A 42 19.49 11.94 -13.83
CA LEU A 42 19.69 10.56 -13.39
C LEU A 42 20.39 10.49 -12.03
N GLN A 43 21.39 11.35 -11.80
CA GLN A 43 22.03 11.48 -10.49
C GLN A 43 21.04 11.93 -9.41
N GLY A 44 20.16 12.86 -9.72
CA GLY A 44 19.07 13.28 -8.82
C GLY A 44 18.18 12.11 -8.45
N LYS A 45 17.65 11.41 -9.43
CA LYS A 45 16.80 10.22 -9.24
C LYS A 45 17.50 9.12 -8.45
N TYR A 46 18.79 8.92 -8.66
CA TYR A 46 19.58 7.95 -7.92
C TYR A 46 19.70 8.32 -6.43
N ARG A 47 19.94 9.61 -6.13
CA ARG A 47 19.96 10.09 -4.72
C ARG A 47 18.61 9.94 -4.05
N ASP A 48 17.55 10.37 -4.72
CA ASP A 48 16.19 10.26 -4.19
C ASP A 48 15.82 8.79 -3.90
N ALA A 49 16.20 7.87 -4.79
CA ALA A 49 16.03 6.43 -4.59
C ALA A 49 16.84 5.90 -3.40
N GLN A 50 18.09 6.34 -3.25
CA GLN A 50 18.93 5.98 -2.09
C GLN A 50 18.35 6.50 -0.77
N ASP A 51 17.86 7.72 -0.75
CA ASP A 51 17.23 8.32 0.43
C ASP A 51 15.93 7.59 0.79
N ALA A 52 15.13 7.23 -0.21
CA ALA A 52 13.91 6.45 -0.02
C ALA A 52 14.22 5.05 0.56
N VAL A 53 15.23 4.36 0.03
CA VAL A 53 15.68 3.06 0.56
C VAL A 53 16.18 3.18 2.00
N THR A 54 16.97 4.21 2.29
CA THR A 54 17.50 4.46 3.64
C THR A 54 16.36 4.74 4.62
N LYS A 55 15.41 5.59 4.24
CA LYS A 55 14.23 5.88 5.04
C LYS A 55 13.39 4.63 5.30
N GLN A 56 13.13 3.84 4.26
CA GLN A 56 12.35 2.61 4.38
C GLN A 56 13.05 1.58 5.28
N LYS A 57 14.38 1.49 5.22
CA LYS A 57 15.16 0.65 6.12
C LYS A 57 15.03 1.11 7.57
N ASN A 58 15.18 2.41 7.83
CA ASN A 58 15.05 2.97 9.17
C ASN A 58 13.64 2.75 9.76
N ASP A 59 12.60 2.92 8.95
CA ASP A 59 11.22 2.68 9.36
C ASP A 59 10.98 1.19 9.66
N SER A 60 11.56 0.29 8.86
CA SER A 60 11.53 -1.16 9.09
C SER A 60 12.25 -1.56 10.39
N ASP A 61 13.44 -1.00 10.61
CA ASP A 61 14.23 -1.27 11.81
C ASP A 61 13.51 -0.77 13.08
N LYS A 62 12.87 0.41 13.00
CA LYS A 62 12.05 0.96 14.08
C LYS A 62 10.86 0.06 14.40
N LEU A 63 10.13 -0.37 13.37
CA LEU A 63 8.99 -1.26 13.54
C LEU A 63 9.41 -2.62 14.12
N ALA A 64 10.56 -3.14 13.69
CA ALA A 64 11.15 -4.37 14.24
C ALA A 64 11.53 -4.22 15.73
N ALA A 65 12.05 -3.05 16.11
CA ALA A 65 12.36 -2.74 17.50
C ALA A 65 11.09 -2.64 18.38
N GLU A 66 10.06 -1.96 17.89
CA GLU A 66 8.76 -1.87 18.57
C GLU A 66 8.11 -3.25 18.74
N ASN A 67 8.16 -4.09 17.71
CA ASN A 67 7.64 -5.47 17.79
C ASN A 67 8.39 -6.30 18.84
N ARG A 68 9.74 -6.20 18.91
CA ARG A 68 10.51 -6.89 19.94
C ARG A 68 10.15 -6.40 21.34
N ALA A 69 9.99 -5.08 21.52
CA ALA A 69 9.59 -4.49 22.79
C ALA A 69 8.18 -4.96 23.23
N ASN A 70 7.25 -5.04 22.29
CA ASN A 70 5.89 -5.53 22.55
C ASN A 70 5.92 -7.03 22.88
N GLN A 71 6.73 -7.84 22.17
CA GLN A 71 6.88 -9.25 22.48
C GLN A 71 7.45 -9.46 23.89
N SER A 72 8.46 -8.69 24.27
CA SER A 72 9.00 -8.74 25.64
C SER A 72 7.96 -8.39 26.70
N LYS A 73 7.10 -7.40 26.46
CA LYS A 73 5.99 -7.08 27.37
C LYS A 73 4.97 -8.20 27.47
N ILE A 74 4.67 -8.87 26.37
CA ILE A 74 3.77 -10.04 26.36
C ILE A 74 4.37 -11.17 27.18
N ASP A 75 5.66 -11.44 27.01
CA ASP A 75 6.35 -12.48 27.77
C ASP A 75 6.38 -12.18 29.27
N ASP A 76 6.60 -10.92 29.65
CA ASP A 76 6.56 -10.48 31.04
C ASP A 76 5.15 -10.57 31.65
N LEU A 77 4.13 -10.18 30.90
CA LEU A 77 2.73 -10.32 31.34
C LEU A 77 2.35 -11.80 31.52
N ASN A 78 2.77 -12.67 30.61
CA ASN A 78 2.54 -14.10 30.74
C ASN A 78 3.20 -14.68 32.00
N LYS A 79 4.44 -14.28 32.32
CA LYS A 79 5.11 -14.68 33.57
C LYS A 79 4.35 -14.21 34.81
N GLN A 80 3.81 -12.98 34.79
CA GLN A 80 2.99 -12.47 35.90
C GLN A 80 1.68 -13.28 36.05
N ILE A 81 1.04 -13.64 34.93
CA ILE A 81 -0.16 -14.48 34.92
C ILE A 81 0.16 -15.86 35.53
N ASP A 82 1.27 -16.48 35.13
CA ASP A 82 1.68 -17.78 35.64
C ASP A 82 1.99 -17.72 37.16
N PHE A 83 2.72 -16.68 37.57
CA PHE A 83 2.97 -16.43 38.99
C PHE A 83 1.68 -16.25 39.81
N LEU A 84 0.72 -15.47 39.29
CA LEU A 84 -0.56 -15.27 39.94
C LEU A 84 -1.40 -16.57 40.03
N LYS A 85 -1.34 -17.40 38.96
CA LYS A 85 -2.00 -18.73 38.96
C LYS A 85 -1.39 -19.65 40.00
N GLU A 86 -0.06 -19.71 40.10
CA GLU A 86 0.63 -20.54 41.09
C GLU A 86 0.34 -20.07 42.50
N ASN A 87 0.40 -18.75 42.74
CA ASN A 87 0.04 -18.18 44.05
C ASN A 87 -1.41 -18.48 44.46
N ASN A 88 -2.34 -18.34 43.50
CA ASN A 88 -3.75 -18.72 43.76
C ASN A 88 -3.91 -20.20 44.08
N ASN A 89 -3.17 -21.09 43.42
CA ASN A 89 -3.21 -22.51 43.73
C ASN A 89 -2.63 -22.81 45.13
N VAL A 90 -1.56 -22.13 45.53
CA VAL A 90 -1.02 -22.26 46.90
C VAL A 90 -2.00 -21.76 47.95
N VAL A 91 -2.63 -20.60 47.75
CA VAL A 91 -3.64 -20.04 48.64
C VAL A 91 -4.85 -20.99 48.75
N LEU A 92 -5.29 -21.56 47.62
CA LEU A 92 -6.39 -22.57 47.64
C LEU A 92 -6.01 -23.82 48.39
N GLY A 93 -4.78 -24.31 48.28
CA GLY A 93 -4.24 -25.42 49.07
C GLY A 93 -4.28 -25.11 50.56
N GLN A 94 -3.76 -23.93 50.96
CA GLN A 94 -3.79 -23.48 52.37
C GLN A 94 -5.21 -23.31 52.93
N LEU A 95 -6.15 -22.77 52.14
CA LEU A 95 -7.54 -22.63 52.51
C LEU A 95 -8.22 -24.00 52.70
N LYS A 96 -7.89 -24.98 51.86
CA LYS A 96 -8.37 -26.35 51.98
C LYS A 96 -7.87 -27.01 53.27
N ASP A 97 -6.61 -26.81 53.63
CA ASP A 97 -5.99 -27.34 54.83
C ASP A 97 -6.52 -26.68 56.13
N MET A 98 -6.94 -25.40 56.04
CA MET A 98 -7.53 -24.65 57.15
C MET A 98 -9.01 -24.99 57.40
N SER A 99 -9.66 -25.87 56.65
CA SER A 99 -11.06 -26.30 56.82
C SER A 99 -12.10 -25.16 56.86
N VAL A 100 -11.74 -23.98 56.33
CA VAL A 100 -12.56 -22.74 56.42
C VAL A 100 -13.46 -22.53 55.17
N VAL A 101 -13.16 -23.22 54.06
CA VAL A 101 -13.91 -23.05 52.80
C VAL A 101 -15.02 -24.10 52.68
N THR A 102 -16.27 -23.67 52.66
CA THR A 102 -17.39 -24.56 52.37
C THR A 102 -17.25 -25.14 50.96
N GLY A 103 -17.72 -26.38 50.72
CA GLY A 103 -17.61 -27.04 49.41
C GLY A 103 -18.17 -26.19 48.25
N ALA A 104 -19.19 -25.33 48.50
CA ALA A 104 -19.75 -24.41 47.54
C ALA A 104 -18.76 -23.28 47.11
N GLN A 105 -17.94 -22.80 48.05
CA GLN A 105 -16.92 -21.77 47.76
C GLN A 105 -15.74 -22.38 46.97
N ALA A 106 -15.30 -23.59 47.33
CA ALA A 106 -14.26 -24.32 46.63
C ALA A 106 -14.67 -24.59 45.15
N GLU A 107 -15.92 -24.99 44.92
CA GLU A 107 -16.46 -25.20 43.58
C GLU A 107 -16.58 -23.90 42.78
N SER A 108 -16.97 -22.78 43.41
CA SER A 108 -17.02 -21.46 42.78
C SER A 108 -15.64 -20.96 42.33
N ILE A 109 -14.62 -21.17 43.19
CA ILE A 109 -13.22 -20.80 42.88
C ILE A 109 -12.68 -21.68 41.76
N LYS A 110 -12.95 -22.98 41.77
CA LYS A 110 -12.57 -23.89 40.69
C LYS A 110 -13.16 -23.46 39.35
N LYS A 111 -14.46 -23.15 39.29
CA LYS A 111 -15.11 -22.63 38.09
C LYS A 111 -14.49 -21.30 37.59
N SER A 112 -14.10 -20.43 38.54
CA SER A 112 -13.44 -19.18 38.20
C SER A 112 -12.06 -19.41 37.56
N LEU A 113 -11.27 -20.36 38.07
CA LEU A 113 -9.98 -20.74 37.52
C LEU A 113 -10.10 -21.39 36.13
N GLU A 114 -11.10 -22.28 35.95
CA GLU A 114 -11.40 -22.86 34.64
C GLU A 114 -11.78 -21.78 33.62
N ASN A 115 -12.56 -20.78 34.05
CA ASN A 115 -12.95 -19.64 33.20
C ASN A 115 -11.75 -18.74 32.82
N ILE A 116 -10.81 -18.54 33.76
CA ILE A 116 -9.55 -17.81 33.48
C ILE A 116 -8.74 -18.59 32.46
N GLY A 117 -8.57 -19.91 32.59
CA GLY A 117 -7.85 -20.72 31.62
C GLY A 117 -8.48 -20.69 30.21
N ALA A 118 -9.80 -20.72 30.12
CA ALA A 118 -10.53 -20.58 28.86
C ALA A 118 -10.29 -19.18 28.20
N LYS A 119 -10.29 -18.13 29.03
CA LYS A 119 -10.01 -16.76 28.56
C LYS A 119 -8.56 -16.60 28.07
N ASP A 120 -7.59 -17.22 28.70
CA ASP A 120 -6.19 -17.20 28.26
C ASP A 120 -6.02 -17.86 26.89
N LEU A 121 -6.59 -19.03 26.67
CA LEU A 121 -6.62 -19.70 25.38
C LEU A 121 -7.28 -18.84 24.30
N TYR A 122 -8.36 -18.15 24.67
CA TYR A 122 -9.02 -17.20 23.79
C TYR A 122 -8.13 -16.01 23.41
N ILE A 123 -7.43 -15.41 24.39
CA ILE A 123 -6.49 -14.30 24.15
C ILE A 123 -5.34 -14.75 23.24
N GLN A 124 -4.76 -15.92 23.48
CA GLN A 124 -3.70 -16.47 22.61
C GLN A 124 -4.20 -16.72 21.19
N GLY A 125 -5.41 -17.25 21.04
CA GLY A 125 -6.06 -17.44 19.75
C GLY A 125 -6.27 -16.11 19.02
N LEU A 126 -6.67 -15.06 19.73
CA LEU A 126 -6.87 -13.72 19.17
C LEU A 126 -5.54 -13.10 18.73
N GLN A 127 -4.51 -13.19 19.57
CA GLN A 127 -3.16 -12.69 19.25
C GLN A 127 -2.57 -13.36 18.00
N SER A 128 -2.67 -14.70 17.92
CA SER A 128 -2.20 -15.44 16.75
C SER A 128 -2.96 -15.08 15.47
N SER A 129 -4.27 -14.85 15.58
CA SER A 129 -5.12 -14.41 14.46
C SER A 129 -4.76 -12.99 13.99
N MET A 130 -4.47 -12.07 14.92
CA MET A 130 -4.01 -10.72 14.59
C MET A 130 -2.65 -10.74 13.89
N ALA A 131 -1.67 -11.48 14.43
CA ALA A 131 -0.35 -11.62 13.82
C ALA A 131 -0.42 -12.22 12.40
N ARG A 132 -1.28 -13.22 12.20
CA ARG A 132 -1.53 -13.81 10.89
C ARG A 132 -2.13 -12.79 9.91
N LYS A 133 -3.11 -12.00 10.36
CA LYS A 133 -3.73 -10.94 9.55
C LYS A 133 -2.70 -9.89 9.13
N ASP A 134 -1.85 -9.45 10.05
CA ASP A 134 -0.81 -8.47 9.75
C ASP A 134 0.22 -9.00 8.74
N SER A 135 0.60 -10.29 8.88
CA SER A 135 1.46 -10.96 7.92
C SER A 135 0.84 -11.04 6.52
N ILE A 136 -0.45 -11.39 6.41
CA ILE A 136 -1.17 -11.44 5.13
C ILE A 136 -1.21 -10.06 4.49
N ASN A 137 -1.54 -9.02 5.25
CA ASN A 137 -1.59 -7.64 4.77
C ASN A 137 -0.22 -7.17 4.27
N MET A 138 0.84 -7.47 5.01
CA MET A 138 2.21 -7.11 4.61
C MET A 138 2.61 -7.80 3.30
N ASN A 139 2.38 -9.10 3.19
CA ASN A 139 2.65 -9.87 1.98
C ASN A 139 1.85 -9.32 0.78
N LEU A 140 0.59 -8.99 1.00
CA LEU A 140 -0.26 -8.40 -0.03
C LEU A 140 0.27 -7.05 -0.53
N VAL A 141 0.67 -6.17 0.39
CA VAL A 141 1.27 -4.87 0.04
C VAL A 141 2.58 -5.05 -0.73
N MET A 142 3.46 -5.96 -0.29
CA MET A 142 4.70 -6.24 -0.99
C MET A 142 4.45 -6.79 -2.40
N ASN A 143 3.51 -7.71 -2.55
CA ASN A 143 3.15 -8.28 -3.84
C ASN A 143 2.49 -7.24 -4.76
N LEU A 144 1.63 -6.36 -4.23
CA LEU A 144 1.02 -5.27 -4.98
C LEU A 144 2.08 -4.26 -5.44
N LYS A 145 2.93 -3.79 -4.54
CA LYS A 145 4.03 -2.88 -4.89
C LYS A 145 4.98 -3.49 -5.90
N GLY A 146 5.38 -4.74 -5.72
CA GLY A 146 6.23 -5.45 -6.67
C GLY A 146 5.58 -5.66 -8.05
N ALA A 147 4.28 -5.94 -8.12
CA ALA A 147 3.56 -6.10 -9.37
C ALA A 147 3.35 -4.76 -10.10
N ILE A 148 3.08 -3.69 -9.36
CA ILE A 148 2.86 -2.33 -9.90
C ILE A 148 4.17 -1.79 -10.49
N GLY A 149 5.32 -2.03 -9.84
CA GLY A 149 6.65 -1.59 -10.31
C GLY A 149 6.80 -0.07 -10.32
N ASP A 150 7.48 0.46 -11.35
CA ASP A 150 7.91 1.87 -11.47
C ASP A 150 6.79 2.88 -11.81
N LEU A 151 5.52 2.55 -11.53
CA LEU A 151 4.45 3.54 -11.67
C LEU A 151 4.60 4.59 -10.56
N SER A 152 4.43 5.88 -10.93
CA SER A 152 4.58 6.97 -9.97
C SER A 152 3.60 6.84 -8.81
N ASP A 153 4.04 7.16 -7.60
CA ASP A 153 3.18 7.21 -6.40
C ASP A 153 2.00 8.18 -6.54
N GLU A 154 2.07 9.12 -7.50
CA GLU A 154 0.98 10.02 -7.85
C GLU A 154 -0.15 9.30 -8.60
N ASP A 155 0.18 8.28 -9.38
CA ASP A 155 -0.79 7.54 -10.18
C ASP A 155 -1.37 6.33 -9.44
N ILE A 156 -0.55 5.64 -8.62
CA ILE A 156 -0.98 4.49 -7.80
C ILE A 156 -0.29 4.53 -6.45
N ASN A 157 -1.09 4.49 -5.39
CA ASN A 157 -0.60 4.43 -4.01
C ASN A 157 -1.17 3.22 -3.27
N VAL A 158 -0.28 2.38 -2.72
CA VAL A 158 -0.66 1.23 -1.90
C VAL A 158 -0.29 1.51 -0.45
N LYS A 159 -1.29 1.51 0.44
CA LYS A 159 -1.11 1.77 1.87
C LYS A 159 -1.93 0.80 2.73
N VAL A 160 -1.48 0.63 3.97
CA VAL A 160 -2.25 -0.03 5.02
C VAL A 160 -2.69 1.03 6.02
N ASP A 161 -3.97 1.05 6.33
CA ASP A 161 -4.52 1.87 7.38
C ASP A 161 -5.52 1.04 8.21
N LYS A 162 -5.31 1.01 9.54
CA LYS A 162 -6.13 0.26 10.49
C LYS A 162 -6.33 -1.22 10.11
N GLY A 163 -5.29 -1.84 9.55
CA GLY A 163 -5.33 -3.25 9.15
C GLY A 163 -6.15 -3.54 7.89
N VAL A 164 -6.44 -2.52 7.09
CA VAL A 164 -7.08 -2.62 5.77
C VAL A 164 -6.08 -2.17 4.70
N VAL A 165 -5.97 -2.91 3.61
CA VAL A 165 -5.11 -2.53 2.49
C VAL A 165 -5.91 -1.71 1.49
N TYR A 166 -5.36 -0.57 1.13
CA TYR A 166 -5.94 0.36 0.16
C TYR A 166 -5.02 0.48 -1.05
N VAL A 167 -5.59 0.38 -2.24
CA VAL A 167 -4.92 0.71 -3.50
C VAL A 167 -5.64 1.89 -4.12
N ASP A 168 -5.07 3.07 -4.02
CA ASP A 168 -5.59 4.28 -4.64
C ASP A 168 -5.00 4.41 -6.05
N ILE A 169 -5.86 4.57 -7.05
CA ILE A 169 -5.49 4.71 -8.46
C ILE A 169 -6.07 6.02 -8.98
N SER A 170 -5.24 6.88 -9.55
CA SER A 170 -5.68 8.18 -10.06
C SER A 170 -6.67 8.02 -11.21
N ASP A 171 -7.68 8.88 -11.25
CA ASP A 171 -8.64 8.94 -12.35
C ASP A 171 -7.99 9.19 -13.71
N LYS A 172 -6.95 10.03 -13.72
CA LYS A 172 -6.15 10.34 -14.92
C LYS A 172 -5.56 9.09 -15.57
N LEU A 173 -5.17 8.10 -14.74
CA LEU A 173 -4.65 6.83 -15.23
C LEU A 173 -5.77 5.92 -15.72
N LEU A 174 -6.88 5.85 -14.97
CA LEU A 174 -7.95 4.89 -15.21
C LEU A 174 -8.87 5.28 -16.37
N PHE A 175 -9.27 6.54 -16.46
CA PHE A 175 -10.33 6.97 -17.35
C PHE A 175 -9.87 8.00 -18.37
N LYS A 176 -10.56 8.06 -19.50
CA LYS A 176 -10.46 9.19 -20.41
C LYS A 176 -11.09 10.41 -19.75
N SER A 177 -10.56 11.60 -20.04
CA SER A 177 -11.02 12.86 -19.45
C SER A 177 -12.55 13.02 -19.56
N GLY A 178 -13.21 13.34 -18.43
CA GLY A 178 -14.68 13.53 -18.38
C GLY A 178 -15.51 12.26 -18.63
N SER A 179 -14.89 11.07 -18.58
CA SER A 179 -15.55 9.80 -18.93
C SER A 179 -15.43 8.77 -17.80
N PHE A 180 -16.19 7.71 -17.92
CA PHE A 180 -16.06 6.46 -17.16
C PHE A 180 -15.52 5.31 -18.02
N SER A 181 -15.07 5.59 -19.27
CA SER A 181 -14.46 4.59 -20.14
C SER A 181 -13.03 4.35 -19.76
N ILE A 182 -12.65 3.08 -19.57
CA ILE A 182 -11.29 2.66 -19.17
C ILE A 182 -10.28 2.94 -20.28
N SER A 183 -9.12 3.49 -19.91
CA SER A 183 -7.99 3.71 -20.80
C SER A 183 -7.22 2.39 -21.04
N ASP A 184 -6.44 2.30 -22.12
CA ASP A 184 -5.63 1.10 -22.35
C ASP A 184 -4.49 0.95 -21.33
N LYS A 185 -3.94 2.07 -20.84
CA LYS A 185 -2.98 2.08 -19.73
C LYS A 185 -3.61 1.51 -18.45
N ALA A 186 -4.86 1.88 -18.17
CA ALA A 186 -5.61 1.37 -17.04
C ALA A 186 -5.79 -0.16 -17.10
N LYS A 187 -6.07 -0.73 -18.26
CA LYS A 187 -6.15 -2.19 -18.40
C LYS A 187 -4.88 -2.87 -17.94
N THR A 188 -3.71 -2.39 -18.39
CA THR A 188 -2.42 -2.94 -17.96
C THR A 188 -2.25 -2.89 -16.45
N VAL A 189 -2.58 -1.77 -15.81
CA VAL A 189 -2.48 -1.60 -14.36
C VAL A 189 -3.46 -2.49 -13.61
N LEU A 190 -4.74 -2.48 -14.03
CA LEU A 190 -5.76 -3.35 -13.45
C LEU A 190 -5.40 -4.84 -13.60
N GLY A 191 -4.74 -5.23 -14.70
CA GLY A 191 -4.22 -6.58 -14.89
C GLY A 191 -3.14 -6.96 -13.86
N LYS A 192 -2.24 -6.04 -13.53
CA LYS A 192 -1.24 -6.27 -12.46
C LYS A 192 -1.90 -6.46 -11.10
N VAL A 193 -2.86 -5.60 -10.75
CA VAL A 193 -3.63 -5.72 -9.51
C VAL A 193 -4.46 -7.01 -9.50
N ALA A 194 -5.14 -7.31 -10.59
CA ALA A 194 -5.93 -8.52 -10.74
C ALA A 194 -5.11 -9.80 -10.53
N LYS A 195 -3.87 -9.84 -11.05
CA LYS A 195 -2.96 -10.98 -10.85
C LYS A 195 -2.68 -11.23 -9.36
N VAL A 196 -2.46 -10.18 -8.59
CA VAL A 196 -2.23 -10.30 -7.14
C VAL A 196 -3.51 -10.73 -6.41
N LEU A 197 -4.66 -10.15 -6.78
CA LEU A 197 -5.96 -10.51 -6.18
C LEU A 197 -6.39 -11.94 -6.54
N ALA A 198 -6.08 -12.41 -7.76
CA ALA A 198 -6.35 -13.79 -8.19
C ALA A 198 -5.53 -14.81 -7.40
N ALA A 199 -4.30 -14.48 -7.00
CA ALA A 199 -3.46 -15.32 -6.14
C ALA A 199 -4.00 -15.46 -4.70
N GLN A 200 -5.01 -14.70 -4.32
CA GLN A 200 -5.62 -14.68 -2.99
C GLN A 200 -7.15 -14.93 -3.12
N PRO A 201 -7.60 -16.15 -3.44
CA PRO A 201 -9.00 -16.43 -3.81
C PRO A 201 -10.02 -16.16 -2.68
N ASN A 202 -9.57 -16.18 -1.45
CA ASN A 202 -10.43 -15.98 -0.27
C ASN A 202 -10.59 -14.52 0.14
N ILE A 203 -9.93 -13.58 -0.54
CA ILE A 203 -10.02 -12.17 -0.22
C ILE A 203 -11.19 -11.54 -0.98
N GLU A 204 -12.05 -10.86 -0.25
CA GLU A 204 -13.07 -9.95 -0.79
C GLU A 204 -12.53 -8.53 -0.85
N PHE A 205 -12.99 -7.76 -1.81
CA PHE A 205 -12.61 -6.36 -1.95
C PHE A 205 -13.72 -5.50 -2.52
N MET A 206 -13.66 -4.23 -2.18
CA MET A 206 -14.59 -3.22 -2.68
C MET A 206 -13.84 -2.23 -3.57
N VAL A 207 -14.45 -1.86 -4.67
CA VAL A 207 -13.98 -0.79 -5.54
C VAL A 207 -14.81 0.45 -5.27
N GLU A 208 -14.18 1.48 -4.72
CA GLU A 208 -14.80 2.77 -4.41
C GLU A 208 -14.40 3.82 -5.45
N GLY A 209 -15.37 4.50 -6.05
CA GLY A 209 -15.15 5.69 -6.87
C GLY A 209 -15.23 6.96 -6.02
N HIS A 210 -14.34 7.91 -6.28
CA HIS A 210 -14.32 9.24 -5.64
C HIS A 210 -14.19 10.32 -6.70
N THR A 211 -14.87 11.44 -6.47
CA THR A 211 -14.83 12.63 -7.34
C THR A 211 -14.23 13.82 -6.57
N ASP A 212 -14.04 14.91 -7.26
CA ASP A 212 -13.86 16.24 -6.66
C ASP A 212 -15.22 16.96 -6.55
N THR A 213 -15.21 18.19 -6.04
CA THR A 213 -16.42 19.02 -5.86
C THR A 213 -16.91 19.72 -7.13
N LYS A 214 -16.28 19.47 -8.30
CA LYS A 214 -16.80 20.01 -9.54
C LYS A 214 -18.07 19.27 -9.94
N GLN A 215 -19.11 20.04 -10.20
CA GLN A 215 -20.35 19.48 -10.70
C GLN A 215 -20.15 18.81 -12.06
N LEU A 216 -20.88 17.75 -12.30
CA LEU A 216 -20.95 17.11 -13.60
C LEU A 216 -21.55 18.12 -14.60
N LEU A 217 -20.86 18.31 -15.72
CA LEU A 217 -21.48 19.07 -16.80
C LEU A 217 -22.55 18.19 -17.45
N ASP A 218 -23.71 18.76 -17.67
CA ASP A 218 -24.76 18.11 -18.45
C ASP A 218 -24.28 17.89 -19.89
N ASN A 219 -23.90 16.65 -20.16
CA ASN A 219 -23.42 16.20 -21.48
C ASN A 219 -24.41 15.22 -22.14
N GLY A 220 -25.69 15.23 -21.70
CA GLY A 220 -26.68 14.28 -22.14
C GLY A 220 -26.49 12.85 -21.65
N SER A 221 -25.61 12.64 -20.65
CA SER A 221 -25.47 11.34 -19.99
C SER A 221 -26.61 11.13 -18.99
N ALA A 222 -26.97 9.88 -18.73
CA ALA A 222 -27.94 9.50 -17.69
C ALA A 222 -27.39 9.62 -16.26
N LEU A 223 -26.31 10.39 -16.04
CA LEU A 223 -25.70 10.61 -14.73
C LEU A 223 -26.20 11.96 -14.21
N GLU A 224 -26.76 11.96 -13.01
CA GLU A 224 -27.33 13.16 -12.39
C GLU A 224 -26.28 13.96 -11.62
N ASP A 225 -25.39 13.29 -10.89
CA ASP A 225 -24.42 13.93 -10.00
C ASP A 225 -23.11 13.14 -9.81
N ASN A 226 -22.31 13.59 -8.85
CA ASN A 226 -21.05 12.96 -8.48
C ASN A 226 -21.24 11.59 -7.80
N TRP A 227 -22.41 11.31 -7.21
CA TRP A 227 -22.72 9.97 -6.71
C TRP A 227 -22.79 8.98 -7.87
N ASP A 228 -23.60 9.30 -8.89
CA ASP A 228 -23.74 8.45 -10.07
C ASP A 228 -22.43 8.23 -10.79
N LEU A 229 -21.64 9.30 -10.99
CA LEU A 229 -20.35 9.22 -11.66
C LEU A 229 -19.41 8.30 -10.90
N SER A 230 -19.33 8.44 -9.58
CA SER A 230 -18.44 7.65 -8.74
C SER A 230 -18.80 6.16 -8.74
N VAL A 231 -20.10 5.83 -8.61
CA VAL A 231 -20.60 4.46 -8.71
C VAL A 231 -20.36 3.89 -10.11
N LYS A 232 -20.64 4.67 -11.16
CA LYS A 232 -20.45 4.21 -12.55
C LYS A 232 -18.99 3.86 -12.83
N ARG A 233 -18.06 4.68 -12.35
CA ARG A 233 -16.62 4.43 -12.48
C ARG A 233 -16.19 3.16 -11.72
N ALA A 234 -16.63 3.00 -10.48
CA ALA A 234 -16.37 1.80 -9.70
C ALA A 234 -16.91 0.54 -10.41
N THR A 235 -18.15 0.59 -10.88
CA THR A 235 -18.79 -0.51 -11.62
C THR A 235 -18.02 -0.85 -12.91
N THR A 236 -17.50 0.16 -13.62
CA THR A 236 -16.72 -0.07 -14.83
C THR A 236 -15.43 -0.81 -14.51
N VAL A 237 -14.73 -0.45 -13.42
CA VAL A 237 -13.52 -1.16 -12.98
C VAL A 237 -13.85 -2.61 -12.59
N VAL A 238 -14.92 -2.84 -11.82
CA VAL A 238 -15.38 -4.19 -11.44
C VAL A 238 -15.65 -5.06 -12.66
N ARG A 239 -16.34 -4.51 -13.68
CA ARG A 239 -16.59 -5.24 -14.94
C ARG A 239 -15.30 -5.62 -15.65
N VAL A 240 -14.33 -4.73 -15.72
CA VAL A 240 -13.02 -5.05 -16.33
C VAL A 240 -12.31 -6.16 -15.54
N LEU A 241 -12.33 -6.11 -14.21
CA LEU A 241 -11.76 -7.17 -13.37
C LEU A 241 -12.46 -8.50 -13.58
N GLN A 242 -13.77 -8.51 -13.73
CA GLN A 242 -14.57 -9.70 -13.99
C GLN A 242 -14.36 -10.23 -15.43
N GLU A 243 -14.63 -9.41 -16.43
CA GLU A 243 -14.76 -9.83 -17.83
C GLU A 243 -13.40 -10.04 -18.50
N THR A 244 -12.40 -9.21 -18.16
CA THR A 244 -11.06 -9.26 -18.77
C THR A 244 -10.10 -10.12 -17.97
N TYR A 245 -10.18 -10.09 -16.63
CA TYR A 245 -9.22 -10.78 -15.77
C TYR A 245 -9.79 -11.96 -14.98
N GLY A 246 -11.07 -12.28 -15.17
CA GLY A 246 -11.70 -13.49 -14.62
C GLY A 246 -11.83 -13.50 -13.09
N ILE A 247 -11.85 -12.35 -12.43
CA ILE A 247 -12.09 -12.29 -10.99
C ILE A 247 -13.54 -12.63 -10.68
N ASP A 248 -13.75 -13.54 -9.72
CA ASP A 248 -15.11 -13.94 -9.31
C ASP A 248 -15.91 -12.73 -8.80
N PRO A 249 -17.08 -12.42 -9.41
CA PRO A 249 -17.91 -11.30 -9.01
C PRO A 249 -18.42 -11.38 -7.56
N LYS A 250 -18.52 -12.57 -6.98
CA LYS A 250 -18.89 -12.76 -5.57
C LYS A 250 -17.92 -12.09 -4.59
N ARG A 251 -16.70 -11.86 -5.02
CA ARG A 251 -15.63 -11.25 -4.22
C ARG A 251 -15.57 -9.74 -4.34
N MET A 252 -16.40 -9.16 -5.20
CA MET A 252 -16.31 -7.76 -5.60
C MET A 252 -17.55 -6.97 -5.23
N THR A 253 -17.35 -5.80 -4.64
CA THR A 253 -18.41 -4.80 -4.44
C THR A 253 -18.01 -3.52 -5.15
N ALA A 254 -18.94 -2.89 -5.86
CA ALA A 254 -18.76 -1.55 -6.43
C ALA A 254 -19.48 -0.54 -5.55
N ALA A 255 -18.81 0.54 -5.17
CA ALA A 255 -19.35 1.60 -4.34
C ALA A 255 -18.96 2.99 -4.87
N GLY A 256 -19.77 4.00 -4.60
CA GLY A 256 -19.45 5.39 -4.86
C GLY A 256 -19.38 6.18 -3.55
N ARG A 257 -18.47 7.15 -3.51
CA ARG A 257 -18.31 8.10 -2.39
C ARG A 257 -18.58 9.54 -2.83
N GLY A 258 -18.81 9.76 -4.12
CA GLY A 258 -18.94 11.11 -4.64
C GLY A 258 -17.74 11.98 -4.24
N GLU A 259 -18.01 13.20 -3.88
CA GLU A 259 -17.05 14.21 -3.41
C GLU A 259 -16.86 14.21 -1.88
N TYR A 260 -17.60 13.38 -1.14
CA TYR A 260 -17.78 13.48 0.31
C TYR A 260 -16.68 12.78 1.13
N ALA A 261 -15.70 12.16 0.47
CA ALA A 261 -14.55 11.55 1.13
C ALA A 261 -13.23 12.02 0.53
N PRO A 262 -12.93 13.34 0.57
CA PRO A 262 -11.72 13.91 0.01
C PRO A 262 -10.48 13.50 0.81
N ILE A 263 -9.31 13.41 0.15
CA ILE A 263 -8.00 13.21 0.78
C ILE A 263 -7.15 14.48 0.78
N ALA A 264 -7.62 15.52 0.11
CA ALA A 264 -7.04 16.86 0.08
C ALA A 264 -8.18 17.88 -0.06
N GLU A 265 -7.93 19.13 0.32
CA GLU A 265 -8.88 20.21 0.10
C GLU A 265 -9.15 20.41 -1.41
N ASN A 266 -10.39 20.75 -1.78
CA ASN A 266 -10.76 20.95 -3.19
C ASN A 266 -10.43 22.36 -3.73
N ASP A 267 -9.45 23.03 -3.13
CA ASP A 267 -9.07 24.43 -3.36
C ASP A 267 -8.40 24.66 -4.71
N ASN A 268 -7.50 23.77 -5.14
CA ASN A 268 -6.72 23.91 -6.36
C ASN A 268 -6.83 22.68 -7.28
N ALA A 269 -6.32 22.80 -8.51
CA ALA A 269 -6.42 21.74 -9.52
C ALA A 269 -5.65 20.46 -9.13
N ALA A 270 -4.51 20.60 -8.46
CA ALA A 270 -3.69 19.47 -8.04
C ALA A 270 -4.39 18.67 -6.94
N ASN A 271 -4.93 19.34 -5.93
CA ASN A 271 -5.68 18.72 -4.85
C ASN A 271 -6.97 18.04 -5.35
N ARG A 272 -7.72 18.70 -6.24
CA ARG A 272 -8.87 18.07 -6.90
C ARG A 272 -8.48 16.83 -7.68
N ALA A 273 -7.33 16.83 -8.37
CA ALA A 273 -6.84 15.66 -9.09
C ALA A 273 -6.54 14.48 -8.15
N ARG A 274 -6.04 14.73 -6.94
CA ARG A 274 -5.83 13.71 -5.90
C ARG A 274 -7.15 13.15 -5.36
N ASN A 275 -8.19 13.97 -5.26
CA ASN A 275 -9.51 13.53 -4.82
C ASN A 275 -10.18 12.63 -5.86
N ARG A 276 -10.01 12.93 -7.17
CA ARG A 276 -10.49 12.07 -8.25
C ARG A 276 -9.65 10.80 -8.34
N ARG A 277 -10.12 9.75 -7.72
CA ARG A 277 -9.46 8.46 -7.66
C ARG A 277 -10.45 7.31 -7.62
N THR A 278 -9.99 6.15 -7.98
CA THR A 278 -10.67 4.89 -7.65
C THR A 278 -9.82 4.15 -6.63
N ARG A 279 -10.45 3.71 -5.57
CA ARG A 279 -9.83 3.01 -4.45
C ARG A 279 -10.27 1.55 -4.45
N ILE A 280 -9.33 0.63 -4.43
CA ILE A 280 -9.63 -0.76 -4.13
C ILE A 280 -9.36 -0.97 -2.64
N VAL A 281 -10.41 -1.31 -1.90
CA VAL A 281 -10.38 -1.58 -0.47
C VAL A 281 -10.39 -3.09 -0.29
N ILE A 282 -9.28 -3.65 0.18
CA ILE A 282 -9.18 -5.08 0.40
C ILE A 282 -9.67 -5.36 1.81
N LEU A 283 -10.83 -6.02 1.88
CA LEU A 283 -11.51 -6.27 3.13
C LEU A 283 -10.79 -7.37 3.92
N PRO A 284 -10.53 -7.15 5.21
CA PRO A 284 -9.98 -8.19 6.05
C PRO A 284 -10.99 -9.34 6.17
N GLN A 285 -10.49 -10.58 6.15
CA GLN A 285 -11.31 -11.76 6.42
C GLN A 285 -11.77 -11.72 7.89
N LEU A 286 -12.96 -11.22 8.11
CA LEU A 286 -13.56 -11.14 9.46
C LEU A 286 -14.19 -12.46 9.91
N ASP A 287 -14.43 -13.40 9.00
CA ASP A 287 -15.08 -14.68 9.30
C ASP A 287 -14.32 -15.49 10.36
N GLN A 288 -12.99 -15.47 10.31
CA GLN A 288 -12.17 -16.15 11.33
C GLN A 288 -12.26 -15.45 12.69
N PHE A 289 -12.40 -14.13 12.69
CA PHE A 289 -12.61 -13.35 13.91
C PHE A 289 -13.99 -13.61 14.50
N PHE A 290 -15.05 -13.61 13.69
CA PHE A 290 -16.40 -13.93 14.14
C PHE A 290 -16.53 -15.37 14.63
N LYS A 291 -15.89 -16.35 13.97
CA LYS A 291 -15.83 -17.74 14.45
C LYS A 291 -15.18 -17.88 15.82
N LEU A 292 -14.25 -17.02 16.18
CA LEU A 292 -13.66 -17.00 17.53
C LEU A 292 -14.62 -16.40 18.55
N LEU A 293 -15.48 -15.44 18.15
CA LEU A 293 -16.51 -14.84 19.01
C LEU A 293 -17.73 -15.76 19.18
N GLU A 294 -18.03 -16.62 18.22
CA GLU A 294 -19.16 -17.56 18.26
C GLU A 294 -18.88 -18.80 19.08
N LYS A 295 -17.62 -19.15 19.35
CA LYS A 295 -17.29 -20.25 20.28
C LYS A 295 -17.56 -19.78 21.71
N LYS A 296 -18.82 -20.01 22.15
CA LYS A 296 -19.22 -19.98 23.56
C LYS A 296 -18.71 -21.21 24.28
#